data_4f40f57f1f2c19fd4366a5982cfd310f
#
_entry.id   4f40f57f1f2c19fd4366a5982cfd310f
#
_cell.length_a   1.000
_cell.length_b   1.000
_cell.length_c   1.000
_cell.angle_alpha   90.00
_cell.angle_beta   90.00
_cell.angle_gamma   90.00
#
_symmetry.space_group_name_H-M   'P 1'
#
loop_
_entity.id
_entity.type
_entity.pdbx_description
1 polymer ?
#
loop_
_entity_poly.entity_id
_entity_poly.type
_entity_poly.pdbx_seq_one_letter_code
_entity_poly.pdbx_strand_id
1 'polypeptide(L)'
;GKRVEVRLAARTLEIFHQGRRVASHPRSQEPYRQTTVHQHRPKSHQQHLEWTPSRLIDWARHVGPATAKVFAKILASKPHPEMGYRSCLGILRLSKIHSTERVEAASRRALHFDACSYQSLKSILASGLDQQPLEESPPEHAPVEHNNIRGAEYFDPPRVLQTLDLATQQEIAC
;
A
#
# COMPACT_ATOMS: atom_id res chain seq x y z
N GLY A 1 -1.95 29.32 -22.52
CA GLY A 1 -1.07 30.06 -21.62
C GLY A 1 -1.32 31.56 -21.71
N LYS A 2 -1.05 32.31 -20.63
CA LYS A 2 -1.13 33.77 -20.62
C LYS A 2 0.23 34.35 -20.92
N ARG A 3 0.30 35.41 -21.74
CA ARG A 3 1.53 36.15 -22.01
C ARG A 3 1.87 36.99 -20.78
N VAL A 4 3.12 36.95 -20.35
CA VAL A 4 3.64 37.71 -19.19
C VAL A 4 4.89 38.50 -19.61
N GLU A 5 5.12 39.63 -18.98
CA GLU A 5 6.36 40.39 -19.08
C GLU A 5 7.25 40.06 -17.90
N VAL A 6 8.55 39.87 -18.17
CA VAL A 6 9.54 39.55 -17.14
C VAL A 6 10.55 40.69 -17.09
N ARG A 7 10.71 41.29 -15.92
CA ARG A 7 11.73 42.31 -15.64
C ARG A 7 12.84 41.71 -14.80
N LEU A 8 14.05 41.82 -15.30
CA LEU A 8 15.26 41.36 -14.62
C LEU A 8 15.99 42.57 -13.99
N ALA A 9 16.07 42.57 -12.68
CA ALA A 9 16.92 43.50 -11.93
C ALA A 9 18.18 42.77 -11.40
N ALA A 10 19.08 43.52 -10.76
CA ALA A 10 20.34 42.96 -10.25
C ALA A 10 20.12 41.76 -9.28
N ARG A 11 19.12 41.83 -8.42
CA ARG A 11 18.87 40.84 -7.36
C ARG A 11 17.48 40.21 -7.44
N THR A 12 16.56 40.70 -8.32
CA THR A 12 15.17 40.27 -8.40
C THR A 12 14.74 40.00 -9.84
N LEU A 13 13.81 39.08 -9.97
CA LEU A 13 13.07 38.77 -11.19
C LEU A 13 11.60 39.06 -10.90
N GLU A 14 11.01 39.98 -11.63
CA GLU A 14 9.62 40.39 -11.47
C GLU A 14 8.79 39.95 -12.69
N ILE A 15 7.61 39.41 -12.44
CA ILE A 15 6.69 38.94 -13.47
C ILE A 15 5.44 39.81 -13.45
N PHE A 16 5.09 40.36 -14.62
CA PHE A 16 3.91 41.19 -14.79
C PHE A 16 2.94 40.56 -15.78
N HIS A 17 1.69 40.71 -15.51
CA HIS A 17 0.58 40.38 -16.43
C HIS A 17 -0.35 41.55 -16.54
N GLN A 18 -0.55 42.08 -17.76
CA GLN A 18 -1.38 43.27 -18.05
C GLN A 18 -0.98 44.48 -17.16
N GLY A 19 0.33 44.75 -17.06
CA GLY A 19 0.85 45.84 -16.27
C GLY A 19 0.85 45.65 -14.74
N ARG A 20 0.26 44.57 -14.23
CA ARG A 20 0.19 44.27 -12.80
C ARG A 20 1.24 43.24 -12.43
N ARG A 21 2.02 43.49 -11.37
CA ARG A 21 3.00 42.54 -10.85
C ARG A 21 2.27 41.34 -10.22
N VAL A 22 2.50 40.14 -10.77
CA VAL A 22 1.91 38.88 -10.31
C VAL A 22 2.86 38.05 -9.44
N ALA A 23 4.18 38.20 -9.62
CA ALA A 23 5.17 37.51 -8.82
C ALA A 23 6.50 38.26 -8.78
N SER A 24 7.28 38.04 -7.72
CA SER A 24 8.65 38.48 -7.58
C SER A 24 9.48 37.36 -6.97
N HIS A 25 10.65 37.09 -7.55
CA HIS A 25 11.57 36.05 -7.10
C HIS A 25 12.96 36.60 -6.92
N PRO A 26 13.77 36.13 -5.96
CA PRO A 26 15.18 36.43 -5.92
C PRO A 26 15.84 35.84 -7.19
N ARG A 27 16.70 36.66 -7.81
CA ARG A 27 17.46 36.20 -8.98
C ARG A 27 18.61 35.29 -8.51
N SER A 28 18.61 34.04 -9.00
CA SER A 28 19.77 33.15 -8.84
C SER A 28 20.74 33.35 -9.99
N GLN A 29 22.03 33.42 -9.65
CA GLN A 29 23.11 33.42 -10.63
C GLN A 29 23.68 31.99 -10.86
N GLU A 30 23.23 31.02 -10.05
CA GLU A 30 23.65 29.65 -10.21
C GLU A 30 22.88 29.00 -11.37
N PRO A 31 23.59 28.44 -12.38
CA PRO A 31 22.94 27.75 -13.48
C PRO A 31 22.14 26.55 -12.95
N TYR A 32 20.99 26.30 -13.57
CA TYR A 32 20.07 25.19 -13.26
C TYR A 32 19.41 25.20 -11.87
N ARG A 33 19.68 26.21 -11.03
CA ARG A 33 18.99 26.34 -9.74
C ARG A 33 17.56 26.79 -9.93
N GLN A 34 16.63 25.98 -9.42
CA GLN A 34 15.21 26.30 -9.40
C GLN A 34 14.82 26.94 -8.07
N THR A 35 14.27 28.17 -8.12
CA THR A 35 13.67 28.84 -6.97
C THR A 35 12.14 28.79 -7.09
N THR A 36 11.51 27.94 -6.31
CA THR A 36 10.05 27.81 -6.34
C THR A 36 9.45 28.39 -5.07
N VAL A 37 8.54 29.34 -5.22
CA VAL A 37 7.74 29.85 -4.10
C VAL A 37 6.55 28.93 -3.93
N HIS A 38 6.39 28.34 -2.75
CA HIS A 38 5.37 27.34 -2.44
C HIS A 38 3.94 27.85 -2.73
N GLN A 39 3.68 29.13 -2.41
CA GLN A 39 2.39 29.78 -2.64
C GLN A 39 2.00 29.90 -4.13
N HIS A 40 2.96 29.85 -5.05
CA HIS A 40 2.71 29.91 -6.49
C HIS A 40 2.36 28.56 -7.11
N ARG A 41 2.46 27.47 -6.35
CA ARG A 41 2.05 26.16 -6.85
C ARG A 41 0.53 26.05 -6.90
N PRO A 42 -0.03 25.27 -7.84
CA PRO A 42 -1.46 24.95 -7.83
C PRO A 42 -1.89 24.37 -6.49
N LYS A 43 -3.09 24.69 -6.01
CA LYS A 43 -3.61 24.23 -4.71
C LYS A 43 -3.53 22.70 -4.54
N SER A 44 -3.79 21.95 -5.62
CA SER A 44 -3.66 20.50 -5.62
C SER A 44 -2.23 20.01 -5.31
N HIS A 45 -1.21 20.69 -5.83
CA HIS A 45 0.18 20.38 -5.53
C HIS A 45 0.59 20.81 -4.11
N GLN A 46 0.05 21.92 -3.62
CA GLN A 46 0.28 22.34 -2.24
C GLN A 46 -0.30 21.32 -1.26
N GLN A 47 -1.53 20.88 -1.48
CA GLN A 47 -2.19 19.84 -0.67
C GLN A 47 -1.44 18.51 -0.69
N HIS A 48 -0.91 18.11 -1.85
CA HIS A 48 -0.15 16.86 -1.96
C HIS A 48 1.15 16.89 -1.13
N LEU A 49 1.82 18.04 -1.05
CA LEU A 49 3.03 18.21 -0.23
C LEU A 49 2.73 18.23 1.28
N GLU A 50 1.50 18.55 1.67
CA GLU A 50 1.04 18.51 3.05
C GLU A 50 0.70 17.08 3.52
N TRP A 51 0.53 16.12 2.61
CA TRP A 51 0.22 14.75 2.96
C TRP A 51 1.49 14.04 3.43
N THR A 52 1.56 13.84 4.73
CA THR A 52 2.60 13.02 5.36
C THR A 52 1.98 11.69 5.82
N PRO A 53 2.78 10.62 5.93
CA PRO A 53 2.29 9.34 6.47
C PRO A 53 1.61 9.48 7.82
N SER A 54 2.20 10.28 8.73
CA SER A 54 1.66 10.55 10.07
C SER A 54 0.29 11.22 10.00
N ARG A 55 0.15 12.25 9.18
CA ARG A 55 -1.12 12.98 9.01
C ARG A 55 -2.23 12.09 8.46
N LEU A 56 -1.91 11.20 7.50
CA LEU A 56 -2.89 10.24 6.99
C LEU A 56 -3.32 9.23 8.06
N ILE A 57 -2.40 8.76 8.88
CA ILE A 57 -2.71 7.87 10.01
C ILE A 57 -3.56 8.59 11.05
N ASP A 58 -3.27 9.87 11.34
CA ASP A 58 -4.07 10.68 12.26
C ASP A 58 -5.50 10.87 11.74
N TRP A 59 -5.68 11.11 10.44
CA TRP A 59 -7.02 11.15 9.86
C TRP A 59 -7.73 9.80 9.95
N ALA A 60 -7.02 8.69 9.76
CA ALA A 60 -7.59 7.36 9.91
C ALA A 60 -8.03 7.06 11.36
N ARG A 61 -7.34 7.62 12.37
CA ARG A 61 -7.74 7.51 13.80
C ARG A 61 -9.10 8.14 14.08
N HIS A 62 -9.49 9.18 13.34
CA HIS A 62 -10.83 9.77 13.47
C HIS A 62 -11.93 8.84 12.94
N VAL A 63 -11.60 7.91 12.04
CA VAL A 63 -12.51 6.85 11.60
C VAL A 63 -12.52 5.73 12.63
N GLY A 64 -11.33 5.26 13.04
CA GLY A 64 -11.19 4.26 14.08
C GLY A 64 -9.78 3.66 14.18
N PRO A 65 -9.47 2.95 15.27
CA PRO A 65 -8.16 2.40 15.53
C PRO A 65 -7.75 1.28 14.55
N ALA A 66 -8.69 0.46 14.07
CA ALA A 66 -8.39 -0.56 13.08
C ALA A 66 -8.07 0.06 11.71
N THR A 67 -8.80 1.11 11.32
CA THR A 67 -8.53 1.86 10.09
C THR A 67 -7.14 2.48 10.12
N ALA A 68 -6.70 3.03 11.26
CA ALA A 68 -5.34 3.55 11.42
C ALA A 68 -4.27 2.46 11.26
N LYS A 69 -4.50 1.25 11.79
CA LYS A 69 -3.60 0.10 11.61
C LYS A 69 -3.53 -0.35 10.14
N VAL A 70 -4.68 -0.36 9.43
CA VAL A 70 -4.71 -0.65 7.98
C VAL A 70 -3.88 0.36 7.21
N PHE A 71 -4.00 1.66 7.53
CA PHE A 71 -3.20 2.70 6.88
C PHE A 71 -1.71 2.49 7.11
N ALA A 72 -1.30 2.23 8.36
CA ALA A 72 0.09 1.94 8.68
C ALA A 72 0.62 0.75 7.86
N LYS A 73 -0.14 -0.35 7.76
CA LYS A 73 0.21 -1.51 6.93
C LYS A 73 0.32 -1.17 5.44
N ILE A 74 -0.64 -0.44 4.87
CA ILE A 74 -0.61 -0.01 3.46
C ILE A 74 0.63 0.83 3.18
N LEU A 75 0.94 1.80 4.04
CA LEU A 75 2.08 2.70 3.87
C LEU A 75 3.41 1.96 4.03
N ALA A 76 3.51 1.05 4.99
CA ALA A 76 4.71 0.23 5.23
C ALA A 76 4.95 -0.83 4.13
N SER A 77 3.89 -1.31 3.47
CA SER A 77 4.02 -2.32 2.40
C SER A 77 4.61 -1.77 1.10
N LYS A 78 4.80 -0.46 0.98
CA LYS A 78 5.31 0.19 -0.25
C LYS A 78 6.75 0.65 -0.07
N PRO A 79 7.58 0.55 -1.12
CA PRO A 79 8.95 1.07 -1.08
C PRO A 79 9.00 2.57 -0.71
N HIS A 80 8.01 3.34 -1.21
CA HIS A 80 7.81 4.73 -0.86
C HIS A 80 6.39 4.92 -0.32
N PRO A 81 6.20 5.48 0.89
CA PRO A 81 4.89 5.67 1.50
C PRO A 81 3.89 6.44 0.62
N GLU A 82 4.39 7.37 -0.19
CA GLU A 82 3.59 8.17 -1.12
C GLU A 82 2.77 7.33 -2.12
N MET A 83 3.26 6.14 -2.48
CA MET A 83 2.55 5.21 -3.35
C MET A 83 1.27 4.67 -2.70
N GLY A 84 1.19 4.68 -1.37
CA GLY A 84 0.02 4.28 -0.59
C GLY A 84 -1.03 5.37 -0.41
N TYR A 85 -0.67 6.65 -0.64
CA TYR A 85 -1.56 7.79 -0.32
C TYR A 85 -2.90 7.72 -1.05
N ARG A 86 -2.90 7.36 -2.33
CA ARG A 86 -4.14 7.23 -3.11
C ARG A 86 -5.08 6.17 -2.52
N SER A 87 -4.55 5.05 -2.05
CA SER A 87 -5.32 4.00 -1.40
C SER A 87 -5.91 4.47 -0.07
N CYS A 88 -5.11 5.15 0.76
CA CYS A 88 -5.53 5.72 2.03
C CYS A 88 -6.65 6.77 1.84
N LEU A 89 -6.47 7.69 0.89
CA LEU A 89 -7.49 8.71 0.58
C LEU A 89 -8.77 8.07 0.01
N GLY A 90 -8.64 6.99 -0.77
CA GLY A 90 -9.78 6.20 -1.23
C GLY A 90 -10.57 5.61 -0.06
N ILE A 91 -9.91 5.06 0.94
CA ILE A 91 -10.56 4.52 2.15
C ILE A 91 -11.25 5.63 2.95
N LEU A 92 -10.62 6.80 3.12
CA LEU A 92 -11.27 7.96 3.76
C LEU A 92 -12.51 8.43 2.98
N ARG A 93 -12.50 8.29 1.65
CA ARG A 93 -13.69 8.58 0.86
C ARG A 93 -14.80 7.55 1.10
N LEU A 94 -14.46 6.28 1.31
CA LEU A 94 -15.46 5.25 1.66
C LEU A 94 -16.16 5.56 2.98
N SER A 95 -15.48 6.15 3.98
CA SER A 95 -16.12 6.53 5.23
C SER A 95 -17.20 7.62 5.10
N LYS A 96 -17.12 8.42 4.03
CA LYS A 96 -18.17 9.40 3.70
C LYS A 96 -19.38 8.76 3.01
N ILE A 97 -19.20 7.60 2.38
CA ILE A 97 -20.25 6.90 1.63
C ILE A 97 -20.97 5.88 2.54
N HIS A 98 -20.20 5.14 3.34
CA HIS A 98 -20.70 3.98 4.09
C HIS A 98 -20.82 4.21 5.61
N SER A 99 -20.47 5.33 6.15
CA SER A 99 -20.25 5.63 7.57
C SER A 99 -18.89 5.19 8.14
N THR A 100 -18.46 5.87 9.18
CA THR A 100 -17.18 5.60 9.87
C THR A 100 -17.17 4.24 10.55
N GLU A 101 -18.29 3.86 11.18
CA GLU A 101 -18.46 2.59 11.91
C GLU A 101 -18.32 1.37 10.98
N ARG A 102 -18.95 1.43 9.80
CA ARG A 102 -18.85 0.38 8.80
C ARG A 102 -17.44 0.22 8.26
N VAL A 103 -16.76 1.34 7.97
CA VAL A 103 -15.36 1.30 7.51
C VAL A 103 -14.44 0.77 8.59
N GLU A 104 -14.69 1.09 9.86
CA GLU A 104 -13.92 0.54 10.97
C GLU A 104 -14.16 -0.98 11.13
N ALA A 105 -15.41 -1.45 11.01
CA ALA A 105 -15.74 -2.88 11.02
C ALA A 105 -15.07 -3.62 9.84
N ALA A 106 -15.15 -3.07 8.63
CA ALA A 106 -14.46 -3.58 7.46
C ALA A 106 -12.93 -3.63 7.65
N SER A 107 -12.37 -2.62 8.31
CA SER A 107 -10.94 -2.54 8.62
C SER A 107 -10.51 -3.61 9.62
N ARG A 108 -11.31 -3.91 10.64
CA ARG A 108 -11.06 -5.03 11.57
C ARG A 108 -11.03 -6.36 10.83
N ARG A 109 -12.01 -6.58 9.95
CA ARG A 109 -12.06 -7.79 9.12
C ARG A 109 -10.87 -7.91 8.19
N ALA A 110 -10.50 -6.83 7.51
CA ALA A 110 -9.31 -6.78 6.64
C ALA A 110 -8.01 -7.06 7.40
N LEU A 111 -7.89 -6.60 8.64
CA LEU A 111 -6.74 -6.90 9.51
C LEU A 111 -6.71 -8.37 9.93
N HIS A 112 -7.85 -8.95 10.23
CA HIS A 112 -7.96 -10.36 10.63
C HIS A 112 -7.47 -11.30 9.53
N PHE A 113 -7.86 -11.03 8.28
CA PHE A 113 -7.44 -11.81 7.11
C PHE A 113 -6.16 -11.31 6.43
N ASP A 114 -5.45 -10.38 7.04
CA ASP A 114 -4.27 -9.71 6.46
C ASP A 114 -4.47 -9.11 5.05
N ALA A 115 -5.70 -8.82 4.70
CA ALA A 115 -6.11 -8.31 3.39
C ALA A 115 -6.20 -6.78 3.37
N CYS A 116 -5.12 -6.10 3.82
CA CYS A 116 -5.08 -4.66 4.00
C CYS A 116 -4.89 -3.92 2.66
N SER A 117 -5.96 -3.76 1.89
CA SER A 117 -5.95 -2.98 0.63
C SER A 117 -7.24 -2.18 0.45
N TYR A 118 -7.20 -1.13 -0.37
CA TYR A 118 -8.40 -0.38 -0.75
C TYR A 118 -9.47 -1.28 -1.41
N GLN A 119 -9.04 -2.20 -2.28
CA GLN A 119 -9.94 -3.10 -2.97
C GLN A 119 -10.63 -4.06 -2.01
N SER A 120 -9.88 -4.62 -1.06
CA SER A 120 -10.44 -5.52 -0.04
C SER A 120 -11.50 -4.81 0.81
N LEU A 121 -11.21 -3.60 1.31
CA LEU A 121 -12.18 -2.83 2.09
C LEU A 121 -13.43 -2.49 1.26
N LYS A 122 -13.23 -2.07 0.00
CA LYS A 122 -14.34 -1.79 -0.91
C LYS A 122 -15.21 -3.03 -1.13
N SER A 123 -14.60 -4.20 -1.33
CA SER A 123 -15.32 -5.47 -1.51
C SER A 123 -16.08 -5.88 -0.26
N ILE A 124 -15.45 -5.81 0.93
CA ILE A 124 -16.08 -6.10 2.22
C ILE A 124 -17.32 -5.21 2.44
N LEU A 125 -17.20 -3.91 2.17
CA LEU A 125 -18.31 -2.97 2.31
C LEU A 125 -19.43 -3.20 1.30
N ALA A 126 -19.09 -3.55 0.06
CA ALA A 126 -20.05 -3.83 -1.00
C ALA A 126 -20.84 -5.13 -0.78
N SER A 127 -20.17 -6.16 -0.23
CA SER A 127 -20.79 -7.44 0.10
C SER A 127 -21.53 -7.47 1.44
N GLY A 128 -21.38 -6.41 2.27
CA GLY A 128 -21.96 -6.35 3.62
C GLY A 128 -21.28 -7.26 4.65
N LEU A 129 -20.11 -7.81 4.33
CA LEU A 129 -19.34 -8.65 5.26
C LEU A 129 -18.88 -7.90 6.52
N ASP A 130 -18.83 -6.58 6.48
CA ASP A 130 -18.55 -5.74 7.63
C ASP A 130 -19.61 -5.85 8.75
N GLN A 131 -20.83 -6.25 8.42
CA GLN A 131 -21.94 -6.41 9.34
C GLN A 131 -22.05 -7.84 9.93
N GLN A 132 -21.31 -8.79 9.36
CA GLN A 132 -21.29 -10.17 9.86
C GLN A 132 -20.27 -10.30 10.99
N PRO A 133 -20.54 -11.10 12.04
CA PRO A 133 -19.54 -11.38 13.06
C PRO A 133 -18.27 -11.96 12.41
N LEU A 134 -17.11 -11.59 12.95
CA LEU A 134 -15.87 -12.26 12.63
C LEU A 134 -15.99 -13.67 13.20
N GLU A 135 -16.02 -14.67 12.33
CA GLU A 135 -15.84 -16.04 12.77
C GLU A 135 -14.44 -16.12 13.39
N GLU A 136 -14.38 -16.42 14.67
CA GLU A 136 -13.15 -16.86 15.29
C GLU A 136 -12.67 -18.05 14.47
N SER A 137 -11.40 -18.02 14.06
CA SER A 137 -10.74 -18.97 13.13
C SER A 137 -11.45 -20.33 13.06
N PRO A 138 -11.76 -20.87 11.86
CA PRO A 138 -12.40 -22.16 11.77
C PRO A 138 -11.65 -23.13 12.67
N PRO A 139 -12.34 -23.98 13.45
CA PRO A 139 -11.69 -24.93 14.33
C PRO A 139 -10.60 -25.62 13.51
N GLU A 140 -9.41 -25.69 14.07
CA GLU A 140 -8.25 -26.34 13.47
C GLU A 140 -8.76 -27.72 13.03
N HIS A 141 -9.05 -27.87 11.73
CA HIS A 141 -9.55 -29.12 11.22
C HIS A 141 -8.46 -30.14 11.50
N ALA A 142 -8.78 -31.09 12.38
CA ALA A 142 -7.92 -32.27 12.55
C ALA A 142 -7.57 -32.78 11.14
N PRO A 143 -6.31 -33.14 10.89
CA PRO A 143 -5.91 -33.62 9.57
C PRO A 143 -6.89 -34.72 9.15
N VAL A 144 -7.55 -34.50 8.03
CA VAL A 144 -8.52 -35.47 7.50
C VAL A 144 -7.72 -36.68 7.13
N GLU A 145 -7.85 -37.76 7.93
CA GLU A 145 -7.33 -39.07 7.57
C GLU A 145 -8.13 -39.58 6.36
N HIS A 146 -7.53 -39.47 5.21
CA HIS A 146 -8.11 -39.88 3.95
C HIS A 146 -7.32 -41.09 3.48
N ASN A 147 -8.02 -42.22 3.22
CA ASN A 147 -7.43 -43.48 2.69
C ASN A 147 -6.63 -43.29 1.38
N ASN A 148 -6.73 -42.11 0.75
CA ASN A 148 -6.04 -41.73 -0.47
C ASN A 148 -4.76 -40.85 -0.20
N ILE A 149 -4.44 -40.58 1.06
CA ILE A 149 -3.18 -39.90 1.39
C ILE A 149 -2.08 -40.96 1.32
N ARG A 150 -1.30 -40.88 0.27
CA ARG A 150 -0.09 -41.70 0.10
C ARG A 150 0.94 -41.20 1.10
N GLY A 151 1.20 -42.06 2.12
CA GLY A 151 2.23 -41.77 3.14
C GLY A 151 3.65 -41.73 2.54
N ALA A 152 4.62 -41.35 3.36
CA ALA A 152 6.04 -41.30 2.97
C ALA A 152 6.54 -42.62 2.37
N GLU A 153 6.03 -43.76 2.88
CA GLU A 153 6.37 -45.09 2.40
C GLU A 153 5.99 -45.38 0.92
N TYR A 154 5.04 -44.63 0.37
CA TYR A 154 4.65 -44.76 -1.05
C TYR A 154 5.77 -44.28 -2.00
N PHE A 155 6.63 -43.41 -1.54
CA PHE A 155 7.73 -42.83 -2.33
C PHE A 155 9.06 -43.55 -2.07
N ASP A 156 9.09 -44.51 -1.12
CA ASP A 156 10.32 -45.30 -0.92
C ASP A 156 10.48 -46.23 -2.17
N PRO A 157 11.69 -46.19 -2.78
CA PRO A 157 11.96 -47.12 -3.91
C PRO A 157 11.82 -48.56 -3.41
N PRO A 158 11.19 -49.44 -4.20
CA PRO A 158 10.97 -50.84 -3.81
C PRO A 158 12.35 -51.49 -3.50
N ARG A 159 12.47 -52.15 -2.33
CA ARG A 159 13.69 -52.80 -1.84
C ARG A 159 14.39 -53.70 -2.85
N VAL A 160 13.71 -54.10 -3.93
CA VAL A 160 14.25 -54.95 -5.03
C VAL A 160 15.44 -54.28 -5.74
N LEU A 161 15.54 -52.93 -5.76
CA LEU A 161 16.67 -52.25 -6.39
C LEU A 161 17.94 -52.22 -5.51
N GLN A 162 17.82 -52.39 -4.18
CA GLN A 162 18.98 -52.45 -3.29
C GLN A 162 19.75 -53.74 -3.36
N THR A 163 19.10 -54.85 -3.78
CA THR A 163 19.77 -56.16 -3.92
C THR A 163 20.51 -56.30 -5.24
N LEU A 164 20.19 -55.55 -6.26
CA LEU A 164 20.91 -55.56 -7.54
C LEU A 164 22.27 -54.82 -7.48
N ASP A 165 22.34 -53.75 -6.69
CA ASP A 165 23.63 -53.02 -6.51
C ASP A 165 24.68 -53.83 -5.74
N LEU A 166 24.28 -54.72 -4.82
CA LEU A 166 25.20 -55.60 -4.07
C LEU A 166 25.71 -56.74 -4.90
N ALA A 167 24.89 -57.28 -5.86
CA ALA A 167 25.32 -58.35 -6.74
C ALA A 167 26.33 -57.88 -7.80
N THR A 168 26.16 -56.66 -8.30
CA THR A 168 27.04 -56.07 -9.33
C THR A 168 28.42 -55.68 -8.76
N GLN A 169 28.53 -55.38 -7.47
CA GLN A 169 29.81 -55.04 -6.83
C GLN A 169 30.69 -56.30 -6.51
N GLN A 170 30.08 -57.50 -6.46
CA GLN A 170 30.87 -58.73 -6.25
C GLN A 170 31.46 -59.31 -7.54
N GLU A 171 30.94 -58.97 -8.72
CA GLU A 171 31.52 -59.41 -10.02
C GLU A 171 32.70 -58.57 -10.52
N ILE A 172 32.97 -57.42 -9.91
CA ILE A 172 34.10 -56.54 -10.33
C ILE A 172 35.33 -56.77 -9.47
N ALA A 173 35.26 -57.65 -8.43
CA ALA A 173 36.34 -57.91 -7.48
C ALA A 173 37.04 -59.27 -7.67
N CYS A 174 36.95 -59.88 -8.87
CA CYS A 174 37.75 -61.06 -9.29
C CYS A 174 38.64 -60.77 -10.48
#